data_daa7b619dec7c0a6c75f801a150b902c
#
_entry.id   daa7b619dec7c0a6c75f801a150b902c
#
_cell.length_a   1.000
_cell.length_b   1.000
_cell.length_c   1.000
_cell.angle_alpha   90.00
_cell.angle_beta   90.00
_cell.angle_gamma   90.00
#
_symmetry.space_group_name_H-M   'P 1'
#
loop_
_entity.id
_entity.type
_entity.pdbx_description
1 polymer ?
#
loop_
_entity_poly.entity_id
_entity_poly.type
_entity_poly.pdbx_seq_one_letter_code
_entity_poly.pdbx_strand_id
1 'polypeptide(L)'
;RSCIITGMYPMSIGTQHMRTLIENPEVSKKIGVPSYSAVLPDYVKAFPEYLRLHGYYTTNNLKTDYQFVEPVTVWDECGSAATYRHAPEGQPFFSIFNLFITHESQLFEQSPYFDEHPELLVDPADVTLPPYYKDTEEARRCMARMLSNVQLMDFHLGQIIEQLKRDGVYDNSYIFFFSDHGGTMPWMKREILERGTHIPFVVKFPKGSHAGTVNDDLISSVDFAPTILSLAGVDIPGHMQGQAFLGSQASTEKRQYVYAARDRLDECYDRVRSVRDKRFRYIYNFMPDRPKYMNVTYRLGIPMMRELLQLHEEGKLDACQEDWFKPTKPQEELYDVVNDPHELHNLAGDPAYKGKLEELRTAFRRWMDEVGDLSYMSEREMITNWWHGQNHAPLTAGPVLHNVAGGYTLSCPTKGASIGYKILKPGENDVKRKAVRQSFDSGYVIRKQPNGVEEEVDTPWQVYREGMVLSLSPGARLLVNAKRIGYEENVQTFNF
;
A
#
# COMPACT_ATOMS: atom_id res chain seq x y z
N ARG A 1 -0.16 -2.16 -0.94
CA ARG A 1 0.72 -0.99 -0.78
C ARG A 1 2.06 -1.19 -1.49
N SER A 2 2.64 -2.42 -1.50
CA SER A 2 3.81 -2.72 -2.32
C SER A 2 3.59 -2.40 -3.81
N CYS A 3 2.41 -2.75 -4.35
CA CYS A 3 2.01 -2.42 -5.71
C CYS A 3 2.08 -0.91 -6.00
N ILE A 4 1.52 -0.08 -5.11
CA ILE A 4 1.53 1.38 -5.22
C ILE A 4 2.95 1.94 -5.23
N ILE A 5 3.82 1.43 -4.34
CA ILE A 5 5.16 2.01 -4.15
C ILE A 5 6.19 1.52 -5.17
N THR A 6 5.93 0.41 -5.86
CA THR A 6 6.89 -0.19 -6.82
C THR A 6 6.43 -0.16 -8.27
N GLY A 7 5.13 0.04 -8.55
CA GLY A 7 4.57 -0.12 -9.89
C GLY A 7 4.57 -1.57 -10.40
N MET A 8 4.65 -2.55 -9.48
CA MET A 8 4.73 -3.98 -9.77
C MET A 8 3.58 -4.73 -9.09
N TYR A 9 3.08 -5.78 -9.72
CA TYR A 9 2.13 -6.67 -9.05
C TYR A 9 2.80 -7.41 -7.89
N PRO A 10 2.14 -7.53 -6.71
CA PRO A 10 2.74 -8.13 -5.52
C PRO A 10 3.30 -9.53 -5.73
N MET A 11 2.61 -10.37 -6.52
CA MET A 11 3.04 -11.75 -6.81
C MET A 11 4.26 -11.82 -7.72
N SER A 12 4.56 -10.77 -8.51
CA SER A 12 5.77 -10.71 -9.34
C SER A 12 7.04 -10.43 -8.54
N ILE A 13 6.89 -9.84 -7.36
CA ILE A 13 8.00 -9.37 -6.53
C ILE A 13 8.04 -10.01 -5.13
N GLY A 14 7.20 -11.02 -4.89
CA GLY A 14 7.20 -11.78 -3.63
C GLY A 14 6.53 -11.09 -2.45
N THR A 15 5.69 -10.07 -2.69
CA THR A 15 4.99 -9.30 -1.64
C THR A 15 3.50 -9.63 -1.54
N GLN A 16 3.07 -10.77 -2.08
CA GLN A 16 1.66 -11.19 -2.13
C GLN A 16 1.08 -11.62 -0.78
N HIS A 17 1.92 -11.97 0.19
CA HIS A 17 1.48 -12.33 1.54
C HIS A 17 1.37 -11.10 2.42
N MET A 18 0.26 -10.97 3.16
CA MET A 18 0.05 -9.84 4.05
C MET A 18 0.67 -10.08 5.43
N ARG A 19 1.24 -9.00 6.02
CA ARG A 19 1.89 -9.01 7.33
C ARG A 19 3.02 -10.01 7.41
N THR A 20 4.03 -9.82 6.57
CA THR A 20 5.25 -10.63 6.58
C THR A 20 6.22 -10.19 7.67
N LEU A 21 6.20 -8.90 8.05
CA LEU A 21 6.92 -8.35 9.19
C LEU A 21 6.10 -8.59 10.46
N ILE A 22 6.28 -9.76 11.07
CA ILE A 22 5.48 -10.26 12.20
C ILE A 22 6.22 -9.93 13.49
N GLU A 23 5.67 -9.05 14.31
CA GLU A 23 6.24 -8.69 15.61
C GLU A 23 5.93 -9.72 16.70
N ASN A 24 4.80 -10.44 16.57
CA ASN A 24 4.36 -11.41 17.57
C ASN A 24 4.82 -12.84 17.20
N PRO A 25 5.70 -13.46 18.00
CA PRO A 25 6.21 -14.82 17.76
C PRO A 25 5.11 -15.90 17.69
N GLU A 26 4.01 -15.75 18.44
CA GLU A 26 2.91 -16.73 18.40
C GLU A 26 2.17 -16.70 17.05
N VAL A 27 2.05 -15.52 16.43
CA VAL A 27 1.50 -15.40 15.07
C VAL A 27 2.42 -16.06 14.06
N SER A 28 3.73 -15.81 14.15
CA SER A 28 4.74 -16.48 13.32
C SER A 28 4.68 -18.00 13.43
N LYS A 29 4.57 -18.52 14.66
CA LYS A 29 4.42 -19.95 14.93
C LYS A 29 3.13 -20.51 14.33
N LYS A 30 2.02 -19.81 14.43
CA LYS A 30 0.72 -20.21 13.86
C LYS A 30 0.75 -20.27 12.34
N ILE A 31 1.40 -19.30 11.69
CA ILE A 31 1.57 -19.25 10.24
C ILE A 31 2.61 -20.30 9.78
N GLY A 32 3.59 -20.60 10.61
CA GLY A 32 4.65 -21.59 10.32
C GLY A 32 5.84 -21.03 9.53
N VAL A 33 5.96 -19.69 9.44
CA VAL A 33 7.11 -18.99 8.84
C VAL A 33 7.65 -17.93 9.79
N PRO A 34 8.94 -17.58 9.75
CA PRO A 34 9.49 -16.48 10.53
C PRO A 34 8.95 -15.13 10.06
N SER A 35 9.19 -14.09 10.85
CA SER A 35 9.08 -12.70 10.36
C SER A 35 10.12 -12.46 9.28
N TYR A 36 9.74 -11.85 8.16
CA TYR A 36 10.65 -11.57 7.05
C TYR A 36 10.26 -10.31 6.28
N SER A 37 11.26 -9.66 5.75
CA SER A 37 11.14 -8.65 4.69
C SER A 37 11.22 -9.35 3.34
N ALA A 38 10.25 -9.13 2.46
CA ALA A 38 10.29 -9.73 1.13
C ALA A 38 11.53 -9.25 0.35
N VAL A 39 12.22 -10.18 -0.30
CA VAL A 39 13.38 -9.88 -1.11
C VAL A 39 12.94 -9.62 -2.55
N LEU A 40 12.96 -8.34 -2.93
CA LEU A 40 12.57 -7.95 -4.27
C LEU A 40 13.64 -8.33 -5.31
N PRO A 41 13.25 -8.49 -6.60
CA PRO A 41 14.22 -8.53 -7.68
C PRO A 41 15.20 -7.35 -7.61
N ASP A 42 16.44 -7.57 -7.95
CA ASP A 42 17.53 -6.59 -7.77
C ASP A 42 17.36 -5.28 -8.55
N TYR A 43 16.53 -5.29 -9.58
CA TYR A 43 16.20 -4.12 -10.39
C TYR A 43 14.99 -3.32 -9.87
N VAL A 44 14.24 -3.85 -8.89
CA VAL A 44 13.03 -3.20 -8.36
C VAL A 44 13.38 -2.29 -7.20
N LYS A 45 12.95 -1.04 -7.28
CA LYS A 45 13.05 -0.05 -6.21
C LYS A 45 11.69 0.57 -5.91
N ALA A 46 11.55 1.17 -4.73
CA ALA A 46 10.41 2.02 -4.43
C ALA A 46 10.53 3.34 -5.20
N PHE A 47 9.45 3.77 -5.86
CA PHE A 47 9.52 4.90 -6.80
C PHE A 47 9.94 6.25 -6.18
N PRO A 48 9.73 6.54 -4.88
CA PRO A 48 10.23 7.79 -4.31
C PRO A 48 11.75 7.92 -4.36
N GLU A 49 12.50 6.79 -4.37
CA GLU A 49 13.95 6.84 -4.58
C GLU A 49 14.32 7.46 -5.94
N TYR A 50 13.56 7.16 -7.01
CA TYR A 50 13.77 7.80 -8.32
C TYR A 50 13.45 9.31 -8.26
N LEU A 51 12.39 9.71 -7.54
CA LEU A 51 12.08 11.13 -7.34
C LEU A 51 13.20 11.87 -6.62
N ARG A 52 13.77 11.28 -5.55
CA ARG A 52 14.90 11.85 -4.80
C ARG A 52 16.14 12.01 -5.68
N LEU A 53 16.43 11.02 -6.52
CA LEU A 53 17.52 11.10 -7.51
C LEU A 53 17.32 12.24 -8.53
N HIS A 54 16.08 12.74 -8.70
CA HIS A 54 15.73 13.87 -9.56
C HIS A 54 15.40 15.14 -8.78
N GLY A 55 15.83 15.23 -7.52
CA GLY A 55 15.79 16.45 -6.75
C GLY A 55 14.47 16.73 -6.01
N TYR A 56 13.55 15.77 -5.94
CA TYR A 56 12.35 15.90 -5.12
C TYR A 56 12.65 15.61 -3.65
N TYR A 57 12.01 16.36 -2.77
CA TYR A 57 11.93 16.03 -1.35
C TYR A 57 10.75 15.10 -1.10
N THR A 58 10.96 13.96 -0.47
CA THR A 58 9.93 12.93 -0.34
C THR A 58 9.56 12.66 1.12
N THR A 59 8.26 12.62 1.43
CA THR A 59 7.80 12.36 2.80
C THR A 59 6.64 11.37 2.83
N ASN A 60 6.61 10.54 3.88
CA ASN A 60 5.53 9.61 4.16
C ASN A 60 5.05 9.73 5.61
N ASN A 61 3.85 10.20 5.82
CA ASN A 61 3.20 10.31 7.12
C ASN A 61 2.04 9.29 7.17
N LEU A 62 2.19 8.08 7.81
CA LEU A 62 3.41 7.42 8.32
C LEU A 62 3.38 5.91 8.03
N LYS A 63 2.34 5.46 7.28
CA LYS A 63 2.12 4.05 7.02
C LYS A 63 2.92 3.55 5.82
N THR A 64 3.63 2.45 5.99
CA THR A 64 4.35 1.75 4.93
C THR A 64 3.63 0.46 4.51
N ASP A 65 3.68 -0.59 5.30
CA ASP A 65 3.05 -1.90 5.05
C ASP A 65 3.37 -2.46 3.64
N TYR A 66 4.60 -2.24 3.16
CA TYR A 66 5.03 -2.68 1.83
C TYR A 66 5.39 -4.17 1.76
N GLN A 67 5.34 -4.87 2.88
CA GLN A 67 5.83 -6.24 3.09
C GLN A 67 7.35 -6.38 2.93
N PHE A 68 8.05 -5.25 2.89
CA PHE A 68 9.50 -5.14 2.97
C PHE A 68 9.89 -3.88 3.74
N VAL A 69 11.09 -3.91 4.32
CA VAL A 69 11.70 -2.74 4.96
C VAL A 69 12.44 -1.94 3.92
N GLU A 70 12.00 -0.71 3.70
CA GLU A 70 12.58 0.18 2.70
C GLU A 70 14.00 0.64 3.08
N PRO A 71 14.88 0.88 2.09
CA PRO A 71 16.14 1.58 2.30
C PRO A 71 15.96 3.03 2.74
N VAL A 72 16.94 3.58 3.45
CA VAL A 72 16.99 5.00 3.85
C VAL A 72 16.95 5.99 2.68
N THR A 73 17.10 5.49 1.47
CA THR A 73 17.06 6.25 0.22
C THR A 73 15.66 6.53 -0.29
N VAL A 74 14.62 5.84 0.23
CA VAL A 74 13.25 5.95 -0.29
C VAL A 74 12.59 7.27 0.14
N TRP A 75 12.76 7.65 1.41
CA TRP A 75 12.15 8.83 1.98
C TRP A 75 13.19 9.77 2.56
N ASP A 76 13.01 11.09 2.40
CA ASP A 76 13.72 12.06 3.21
C ASP A 76 13.19 12.01 4.65
N GLU A 77 11.88 11.81 4.79
CA GLU A 77 11.24 11.61 6.09
C GLU A 77 10.13 10.57 6.00
N CYS A 78 10.12 9.64 6.94
CA CYS A 78 9.05 8.66 7.12
C CYS A 78 8.70 8.56 8.60
N GLY A 79 7.49 8.95 8.98
CA GLY A 79 7.03 8.94 10.36
C GLY A 79 5.97 9.99 10.65
N SER A 80 5.59 10.12 11.92
CA SER A 80 4.51 11.00 12.37
C SER A 80 4.83 12.49 12.25
N ALA A 81 6.10 12.87 12.18
CA ALA A 81 6.56 14.24 11.98
C ALA A 81 6.92 14.56 10.51
N ALA A 82 6.78 13.58 9.60
CA ALA A 82 7.12 13.76 8.20
C ALA A 82 6.19 14.75 7.51
N THR A 83 6.75 15.76 6.85
CA THR A 83 5.98 16.82 6.17
C THR A 83 6.77 17.46 5.04
N TYR A 84 6.08 17.82 3.96
CA TYR A 84 6.67 18.59 2.86
C TYR A 84 7.21 19.96 3.30
N ARG A 85 6.76 20.50 4.44
CA ARG A 85 7.19 21.79 4.97
C ARG A 85 8.67 21.82 5.38
N HIS A 86 9.29 20.65 5.54
CA HIS A 86 10.71 20.56 5.82
C HIS A 86 11.56 20.54 4.53
N ALA A 87 10.94 20.53 3.36
CA ALA A 87 11.66 20.68 2.10
C ALA A 87 12.42 22.01 2.06
N PRO A 88 13.67 22.04 1.59
CA PRO A 88 14.37 23.27 1.28
C PRO A 88 13.55 24.19 0.37
N GLU A 89 13.69 25.51 0.54
CA GLU A 89 12.97 26.49 -0.27
C GLU A 89 13.19 26.26 -1.77
N GLY A 90 12.10 26.24 -2.52
CA GLY A 90 12.12 26.03 -3.98
C GLY A 90 12.30 24.59 -4.42
N GLN A 91 12.52 23.64 -3.53
CA GLN A 91 12.63 22.22 -3.88
C GLN A 91 11.24 21.62 -4.11
N PRO A 92 10.99 20.93 -5.24
CA PRO A 92 9.75 20.21 -5.45
C PRO A 92 9.62 19.05 -4.44
N PHE A 93 8.38 18.75 -4.05
CA PHE A 93 8.13 17.68 -3.07
C PHE A 93 7.14 16.64 -3.57
N PHE A 94 7.24 15.46 -2.98
CA PHE A 94 6.25 14.39 -3.04
C PHE A 94 5.91 13.96 -1.61
N SER A 95 4.64 14.05 -1.22
CA SER A 95 4.19 13.73 0.14
C SER A 95 3.02 12.77 0.14
N ILE A 96 3.08 11.77 1.00
CA ILE A 96 1.96 10.87 1.30
C ILE A 96 1.46 11.16 2.71
N PHE A 97 0.15 11.36 2.84
CA PHE A 97 -0.56 11.40 4.11
C PHE A 97 -1.47 10.18 4.21
N ASN A 98 -1.32 9.38 5.25
CA ASN A 98 -2.11 8.18 5.49
C ASN A 98 -3.14 8.46 6.59
N LEU A 99 -4.41 8.57 6.23
CA LEU A 99 -5.50 8.80 7.16
C LEU A 99 -6.02 7.46 7.68
N PHE A 100 -5.77 7.17 8.97
CA PHE A 100 -6.05 5.87 9.60
C PHE A 100 -7.47 5.73 10.11
N ILE A 101 -8.21 6.83 10.23
CA ILE A 101 -9.55 6.81 10.85
C ILE A 101 -10.52 5.87 10.15
N THR A 102 -10.32 5.59 8.85
CA THR A 102 -11.13 4.64 8.11
C THR A 102 -10.59 3.20 8.12
N HIS A 103 -9.49 2.90 8.86
CA HIS A 103 -8.96 1.55 8.97
C HIS A 103 -9.93 0.64 9.74
N GLU A 104 -9.96 -0.67 9.44
CA GLU A 104 -10.91 -1.63 10.06
C GLU A 104 -10.85 -1.67 11.59
N SER A 105 -9.70 -1.39 12.21
CA SER A 105 -9.61 -1.31 13.67
C SER A 105 -10.46 -0.19 14.28
N GLN A 106 -10.82 0.81 13.49
CA GLN A 106 -11.69 1.88 13.94
C GLN A 106 -13.19 1.46 13.98
N LEU A 107 -13.46 0.20 13.57
CA LEU A 107 -14.75 -0.45 13.77
C LEU A 107 -14.83 -1.24 15.09
N PHE A 108 -13.70 -1.43 15.80
CA PHE A 108 -13.68 -2.16 17.07
C PHE A 108 -14.42 -1.39 18.16
N GLU A 109 -14.18 -0.09 18.21
CA GLU A 109 -14.82 0.87 19.12
C GLU A 109 -14.98 2.24 18.42
N GLN A 110 -15.80 3.09 18.96
CA GLN A 110 -15.96 4.44 18.43
C GLN A 110 -14.77 5.31 18.79
N SER A 111 -14.30 6.10 17.82
CA SER A 111 -13.22 7.04 18.04
C SER A 111 -13.62 8.14 19.04
N PRO A 112 -12.78 8.50 20.01
CA PRO A 112 -13.02 9.61 20.92
C PRO A 112 -13.07 10.98 20.23
N TYR A 113 -12.63 11.11 18.97
CA TYR A 113 -12.79 12.34 18.18
C TYR A 113 -14.25 12.78 18.05
N PHE A 114 -15.20 11.84 18.10
CA PHE A 114 -16.62 12.16 18.01
C PHE A 114 -17.20 12.81 19.28
N ASP A 115 -16.46 12.80 20.39
CA ASP A 115 -16.84 13.58 21.59
C ASP A 115 -16.68 15.08 21.32
N GLU A 116 -15.73 15.46 20.45
CA GLU A 116 -15.48 16.84 20.01
C GLU A 116 -16.25 17.22 18.74
N HIS A 117 -16.64 16.23 17.93
CA HIS A 117 -17.28 16.37 16.62
C HIS A 117 -18.53 15.48 16.51
N PRO A 118 -19.53 15.64 17.40
CA PRO A 118 -20.75 14.82 17.36
C PRO A 118 -21.58 15.04 16.10
N GLU A 119 -21.42 16.17 15.41
CA GLU A 119 -22.08 16.49 14.15
C GLU A 119 -21.63 15.59 12.97
N LEU A 120 -20.51 14.89 13.11
CA LEU A 120 -20.00 13.95 12.11
C LEU A 120 -20.52 12.52 12.31
N LEU A 121 -21.32 12.28 13.35
CA LEU A 121 -21.92 10.98 13.61
C LEU A 121 -23.09 10.70 12.65
N VAL A 122 -23.11 9.52 12.07
CA VAL A 122 -24.21 8.99 11.28
C VAL A 122 -25.14 8.17 12.20
N ASP A 123 -26.44 8.46 12.12
CA ASP A 123 -27.44 7.69 12.88
C ASP A 123 -27.57 6.26 12.27
N PRO A 124 -27.48 5.20 13.09
CA PRO A 124 -27.75 3.84 12.62
C PRO A 124 -29.13 3.63 11.97
N ALA A 125 -30.10 4.48 12.25
CA ALA A 125 -31.42 4.44 11.62
C ALA A 125 -31.38 4.88 10.14
N ASP A 126 -30.42 5.72 9.78
CA ASP A 126 -30.31 6.30 8.42
C ASP A 126 -29.47 5.47 7.46
N VAL A 127 -28.87 4.37 7.92
CA VAL A 127 -28.00 3.57 7.06
C VAL A 127 -28.77 2.54 6.26
N THR A 128 -28.30 2.28 5.04
CA THR A 128 -28.72 1.16 4.19
C THR A 128 -27.65 0.08 4.20
N LEU A 129 -28.04 -1.15 4.54
CA LEU A 129 -27.14 -2.30 4.52
C LEU A 129 -27.18 -2.97 3.15
N PRO A 130 -26.02 -3.44 2.63
CA PRO A 130 -25.99 -4.33 1.49
C PRO A 130 -26.76 -5.64 1.76
N PRO A 131 -27.33 -6.28 0.73
CA PRO A 131 -28.20 -7.48 0.91
C PRO A 131 -27.47 -8.69 1.50
N TYR A 132 -26.15 -8.74 1.41
CA TYR A 132 -25.33 -9.81 2.00
C TYR A 132 -25.09 -9.64 3.52
N TYR A 133 -25.64 -8.61 4.15
CA TYR A 133 -25.67 -8.48 5.62
C TYR A 133 -27.10 -8.68 6.11
N LYS A 134 -27.22 -9.43 7.20
CA LYS A 134 -28.47 -9.47 7.96
C LYS A 134 -28.69 -8.10 8.62
N ASP A 135 -29.91 -7.60 8.49
CA ASP A 135 -30.31 -6.34 9.11
C ASP A 135 -30.48 -6.55 10.62
N THR A 136 -29.48 -6.14 11.39
CA THR A 136 -29.45 -6.17 12.84
C THR A 136 -29.03 -4.80 13.35
N GLU A 137 -29.32 -4.53 14.60
CA GLU A 137 -28.90 -3.28 15.25
C GLU A 137 -27.37 -3.14 15.25
N GLU A 138 -26.62 -4.24 15.44
CA GLU A 138 -25.16 -4.22 15.43
C GLU A 138 -24.61 -3.98 14.01
N ALA A 139 -25.21 -4.60 12.99
CA ALA A 139 -24.81 -4.34 11.60
C ALA A 139 -25.04 -2.87 11.21
N ARG A 140 -26.18 -2.28 11.62
CA ARG A 140 -26.47 -0.86 11.39
C ARG A 140 -25.49 0.04 12.15
N ARG A 141 -25.17 -0.27 13.43
CA ARG A 141 -24.15 0.46 14.20
C ARG A 141 -22.77 0.39 13.56
N CYS A 142 -22.38 -0.77 13.07
CA CYS A 142 -21.10 -0.94 12.38
C CYS A 142 -21.03 -0.11 11.09
N MET A 143 -22.10 -0.13 10.28
CA MET A 143 -22.19 0.68 9.05
C MET A 143 -22.17 2.18 9.38
N ALA A 144 -22.96 2.63 10.34
CA ALA A 144 -22.98 4.02 10.78
C ALA A 144 -21.60 4.48 11.25
N ARG A 145 -20.89 3.64 12.03
CA ARG A 145 -19.51 3.91 12.46
C ARG A 145 -18.55 4.03 11.28
N MET A 146 -18.64 3.14 10.29
CA MET A 146 -17.82 3.24 9.09
C MET A 146 -18.07 4.56 8.35
N LEU A 147 -19.34 4.94 8.16
CA LEU A 147 -19.69 6.20 7.49
C LEU A 147 -19.27 7.43 8.30
N SER A 148 -19.44 7.41 9.63
CA SER A 148 -18.94 8.47 10.51
C SER A 148 -17.42 8.63 10.38
N ASN A 149 -16.67 7.52 10.34
CA ASN A 149 -15.22 7.54 10.13
C ASN A 149 -14.85 8.14 8.76
N VAL A 150 -15.67 7.93 7.73
CA VAL A 150 -15.47 8.58 6.42
C VAL A 150 -15.70 10.09 6.51
N GLN A 151 -16.72 10.57 7.24
CA GLN A 151 -16.94 12.00 7.45
C GLN A 151 -15.77 12.64 8.22
N LEU A 152 -15.27 11.96 9.26
CA LEU A 152 -14.11 12.43 10.01
C LEU A 152 -12.84 12.43 9.16
N MET A 153 -12.66 11.45 8.29
CA MET A 153 -11.56 11.42 7.33
C MET A 153 -11.63 12.60 6.36
N ASP A 154 -12.83 12.92 5.85
CA ASP A 154 -13.04 14.10 4.97
C ASP A 154 -12.71 15.42 5.70
N PHE A 155 -13.11 15.54 6.98
CA PHE A 155 -12.73 16.66 7.82
C PHE A 155 -11.19 16.82 7.92
N HIS A 156 -10.46 15.73 8.16
CA HIS A 156 -8.99 15.76 8.21
C HIS A 156 -8.36 16.05 6.85
N LEU A 157 -8.94 15.55 5.76
CA LEU A 157 -8.52 15.90 4.41
C LEU A 157 -8.67 17.40 4.16
N GLY A 158 -9.80 17.99 4.61
CA GLY A 158 -10.04 19.43 4.57
C GLY A 158 -8.93 20.22 5.27
N GLN A 159 -8.47 19.77 6.44
CA GLN A 159 -7.37 20.41 7.17
C GLN A 159 -6.05 20.38 6.38
N ILE A 160 -5.74 19.25 5.70
CA ILE A 160 -4.55 19.14 4.82
C ILE A 160 -4.67 20.13 3.64
N ILE A 161 -5.83 20.19 3.01
CA ILE A 161 -6.08 21.12 1.89
C ILE A 161 -5.89 22.57 2.33
N GLU A 162 -6.46 22.96 3.45
CA GLU A 162 -6.31 24.31 3.99
C GLU A 162 -4.86 24.63 4.38
N GLN A 163 -4.10 23.64 4.84
CA GLN A 163 -2.67 23.80 5.06
C GLN A 163 -1.93 24.07 3.75
N LEU A 164 -2.19 23.30 2.69
CA LEU A 164 -1.57 23.51 1.37
C LEU A 164 -1.89 24.89 0.79
N LYS A 165 -3.13 25.39 1.01
CA LYS A 165 -3.54 26.74 0.59
C LYS A 165 -2.79 27.82 1.35
N ARG A 166 -2.71 27.72 2.69
CA ARG A 166 -1.96 28.68 3.54
C ARG A 166 -0.48 28.73 3.18
N ASP A 167 0.11 27.59 2.79
CA ASP A 167 1.50 27.48 2.40
C ASP A 167 1.74 27.93 0.93
N GLY A 168 0.69 28.29 0.20
CA GLY A 168 0.78 28.78 -1.18
C GLY A 168 1.15 27.72 -2.22
N VAL A 169 1.10 26.43 -1.86
CA VAL A 169 1.48 25.33 -2.77
C VAL A 169 0.28 24.61 -3.39
N TYR A 170 -0.93 24.86 -2.90
CA TYR A 170 -2.15 24.18 -3.37
C TYR A 170 -2.36 24.31 -4.87
N ASP A 171 -2.29 25.51 -5.43
CA ASP A 171 -2.61 25.76 -6.84
C ASP A 171 -1.62 25.09 -7.80
N ASN A 172 -0.39 24.89 -7.37
CA ASN A 172 0.68 24.27 -8.17
C ASN A 172 0.88 22.77 -7.88
N SER A 173 -0.01 22.15 -7.11
CA SER A 173 0.11 20.75 -6.75
C SER A 173 -0.92 19.88 -7.46
N TYR A 174 -0.50 18.66 -7.86
CA TYR A 174 -1.41 17.56 -8.06
C TYR A 174 -1.73 16.94 -6.69
N ILE A 175 -3.02 16.69 -6.42
CA ILE A 175 -3.46 16.02 -5.19
C ILE A 175 -4.24 14.78 -5.60
N PHE A 176 -3.74 13.61 -5.17
CA PHE A 176 -4.40 12.33 -5.38
C PHE A 176 -5.06 11.91 -4.07
N PHE A 177 -6.38 11.78 -4.08
CA PHE A 177 -7.12 11.19 -2.99
C PHE A 177 -7.63 9.82 -3.38
N PHE A 178 -7.29 8.81 -2.61
CA PHE A 178 -7.70 7.41 -2.87
C PHE A 178 -7.63 6.54 -1.60
N SER A 179 -8.29 5.39 -1.65
CA SER A 179 -8.11 4.32 -0.67
C SER A 179 -7.15 3.25 -1.19
N ASP A 180 -6.40 2.58 -0.30
CA ASP A 180 -5.51 1.47 -0.67
C ASP A 180 -6.27 0.14 -0.92
N HIS A 181 -7.53 0.03 -0.51
CA HIS A 181 -8.49 -1.04 -0.79
C HIS A 181 -9.93 -0.54 -0.58
N GLY A 182 -10.93 -1.37 -0.87
CA GLY A 182 -12.34 -1.05 -0.68
C GLY A 182 -12.76 -0.97 0.79
N GLY A 183 -14.05 -1.19 1.06
CA GLY A 183 -14.65 -1.02 2.39
C GLY A 183 -13.98 -1.84 3.50
N THR A 184 -14.19 -1.42 4.74
CA THR A 184 -13.49 -1.98 5.92
C THR A 184 -14.35 -2.93 6.76
N MET A 185 -15.63 -3.05 6.43
CA MET A 185 -16.54 -3.97 7.11
C MET A 185 -16.22 -5.45 6.80
N PRO A 186 -16.75 -6.40 7.60
CA PRO A 186 -16.69 -7.83 7.28
C PRO A 186 -17.17 -8.11 5.85
N TRP A 187 -16.52 -9.05 5.16
CA TRP A 187 -16.80 -9.38 3.76
C TRP A 187 -16.58 -8.24 2.74
N MET A 188 -15.85 -7.19 3.12
CA MET A 188 -15.36 -6.14 2.23
C MET A 188 -13.84 -6.18 2.14
N LYS A 189 -13.14 -5.78 3.18
CA LYS A 189 -11.68 -5.87 3.26
C LYS A 189 -11.22 -7.31 3.08
N ARG A 190 -10.14 -7.50 2.35
CA ARG A 190 -9.55 -8.79 1.96
C ARG A 190 -10.29 -9.54 0.84
N GLU A 191 -11.38 -8.99 0.31
CA GLU A 191 -12.07 -9.58 -0.84
C GLU A 191 -11.56 -8.98 -2.15
N ILE A 192 -11.57 -9.78 -3.23
CA ILE A 192 -11.23 -9.31 -4.58
C ILE A 192 -12.48 -9.02 -5.44
N LEU A 193 -13.63 -8.88 -4.78
CA LEU A 193 -14.88 -8.37 -5.31
C LEU A 193 -14.87 -6.83 -5.39
N GLU A 194 -15.85 -6.21 -6.05
CA GLU A 194 -15.98 -4.73 -6.14
C GLU A 194 -15.87 -4.08 -4.77
N ARG A 195 -16.59 -4.60 -3.77
CA ARG A 195 -16.58 -4.07 -2.40
C ARG A 195 -15.21 -4.06 -1.71
N GLY A 196 -14.26 -4.87 -2.20
CA GLY A 196 -12.89 -4.93 -1.68
C GLY A 196 -11.84 -4.27 -2.57
N THR A 197 -12.14 -4.01 -3.83
CA THR A 197 -11.16 -3.55 -4.83
C THR A 197 -11.55 -2.26 -5.55
N HIS A 198 -12.84 -1.92 -5.63
CA HIS A 198 -13.29 -0.65 -6.21
C HIS A 198 -13.12 0.47 -5.18
N ILE A 199 -12.19 1.38 -5.43
CA ILE A 199 -11.80 2.45 -4.51
C ILE A 199 -12.27 3.81 -5.01
N PRO A 200 -12.56 4.77 -4.11
CA PRO A 200 -12.67 6.17 -4.51
C PRO A 200 -11.33 6.66 -5.05
N PHE A 201 -11.36 7.42 -6.14
CA PHE A 201 -10.18 8.00 -6.72
C PHE A 201 -10.48 9.39 -7.29
N VAL A 202 -9.86 10.42 -6.72
CA VAL A 202 -10.04 11.81 -7.14
C VAL A 202 -8.68 12.44 -7.37
N VAL A 203 -8.54 13.19 -8.45
CA VAL A 203 -7.32 13.96 -8.75
C VAL A 203 -7.67 15.44 -8.87
N LYS A 204 -7.07 16.28 -8.03
CA LYS A 204 -7.04 17.72 -8.20
C LYS A 204 -5.81 18.07 -9.04
N PHE A 205 -6.03 18.75 -10.14
CA PHE A 205 -4.97 19.21 -11.05
C PHE A 205 -4.50 20.61 -10.66
N PRO A 206 -3.26 21.00 -11.01
CA PRO A 206 -2.77 22.35 -10.84
C PRO A 206 -3.71 23.39 -11.47
N LYS A 207 -3.85 24.54 -10.82
CA LYS A 207 -4.68 25.67 -11.27
C LYS A 207 -6.15 25.32 -11.56
N GLY A 208 -6.65 24.22 -10.96
CA GLY A 208 -8.04 23.77 -11.15
C GLY A 208 -8.37 23.29 -12.57
N SER A 209 -7.36 22.95 -13.39
CA SER A 209 -7.61 22.35 -14.71
C SER A 209 -8.37 21.02 -14.54
N HIS A 210 -9.22 20.68 -15.51
CA HIS A 210 -10.08 19.49 -15.49
C HIS A 210 -11.08 19.40 -14.33
N ALA A 211 -11.32 20.51 -13.59
CA ALA A 211 -12.30 20.51 -12.51
C ALA A 211 -13.69 20.13 -13.01
N GLY A 212 -14.41 19.30 -12.23
CA GLY A 212 -15.78 18.84 -12.55
C GLY A 212 -15.85 17.78 -13.65
N THR A 213 -14.72 17.27 -14.18
CA THR A 213 -14.74 16.17 -15.13
C THR A 213 -14.80 14.83 -14.43
N VAL A 214 -15.40 13.84 -15.10
CA VAL A 214 -15.43 12.44 -14.69
C VAL A 214 -14.75 11.62 -15.78
N ASN A 215 -13.89 10.71 -15.38
CA ASN A 215 -13.24 9.75 -16.27
C ASN A 215 -13.57 8.33 -15.81
N ASP A 216 -14.12 7.51 -16.70
CA ASP A 216 -14.51 6.13 -16.47
C ASP A 216 -13.49 5.12 -17.02
N ASP A 217 -12.30 5.56 -17.39
CA ASP A 217 -11.22 4.66 -17.80
C ASP A 217 -10.76 3.77 -16.63
N LEU A 218 -10.38 2.54 -16.97
CA LEU A 218 -9.86 1.60 -15.97
C LEU A 218 -8.46 2.03 -15.54
N ILE A 219 -8.30 2.25 -14.24
CA ILE A 219 -7.03 2.55 -13.57
C ILE A 219 -6.79 1.50 -12.49
N SER A 220 -5.56 1.08 -12.31
CA SER A 220 -5.16 0.12 -11.28
C SER A 220 -4.09 0.72 -10.38
N SER A 221 -3.99 0.24 -9.14
CA SER A 221 -2.97 0.70 -8.19
C SER A 221 -1.53 0.51 -8.70
N VAL A 222 -1.30 -0.42 -9.62
CA VAL A 222 0.01 -0.62 -10.27
C VAL A 222 0.41 0.57 -11.16
N ASP A 223 -0.55 1.38 -11.60
CA ASP A 223 -0.37 2.54 -12.47
C ASP A 223 0.08 3.81 -11.72
N PHE A 224 0.02 3.82 -10.39
CA PHE A 224 0.29 5.01 -9.58
C PHE A 224 1.77 5.42 -9.67
N ALA A 225 2.70 4.48 -9.42
CA ALA A 225 4.13 4.76 -9.49
C ALA A 225 4.56 5.32 -10.87
N PRO A 226 4.26 4.66 -12.00
CA PRO A 226 4.63 5.22 -13.31
C PRO A 226 3.92 6.56 -13.60
N THR A 227 2.70 6.78 -13.12
CA THR A 227 2.00 8.06 -13.30
C THR A 227 2.68 9.19 -12.54
N ILE A 228 3.07 8.96 -11.28
CA ILE A 228 3.77 9.97 -10.47
C ILE A 228 5.13 10.30 -11.10
N LEU A 229 5.89 9.30 -11.57
CA LEU A 229 7.15 9.53 -12.28
C LEU A 229 6.94 10.34 -13.56
N SER A 230 5.93 10.00 -14.37
CA SER A 230 5.57 10.73 -15.58
C SER A 230 5.22 12.20 -15.30
N LEU A 231 4.45 12.47 -14.24
CA LEU A 231 4.10 13.84 -13.82
C LEU A 231 5.33 14.61 -13.32
N ALA A 232 6.28 13.94 -12.69
CA ALA A 232 7.52 14.51 -12.20
C ALA A 232 8.58 14.72 -13.31
N GLY A 233 8.31 14.27 -14.54
CA GLY A 233 9.29 14.31 -15.63
C GLY A 233 10.45 13.34 -15.46
N VAL A 234 10.25 12.28 -14.67
CA VAL A 234 11.22 11.22 -14.42
C VAL A 234 10.91 10.04 -15.31
N ASP A 235 11.93 9.46 -15.96
CA ASP A 235 11.77 8.31 -16.83
C ASP A 235 11.17 7.11 -16.05
N ILE A 236 10.16 6.48 -16.65
CA ILE A 236 9.52 5.30 -16.08
C ILE A 236 10.43 4.09 -16.31
N PRO A 237 10.90 3.39 -15.25
CA PRO A 237 11.68 2.18 -15.40
C PRO A 237 10.93 1.10 -16.19
N GLY A 238 11.59 0.51 -17.19
CA GLY A 238 10.96 -0.44 -18.11
C GLY A 238 10.46 -1.75 -17.50
N HIS A 239 10.82 -2.02 -16.24
CA HIS A 239 10.32 -3.18 -15.49
C HIS A 239 8.97 -2.92 -14.80
N MET A 240 8.52 -1.67 -14.69
CA MET A 240 7.22 -1.39 -14.08
C MET A 240 6.09 -1.99 -14.91
N GLN A 241 5.18 -2.69 -14.26
CA GLN A 241 4.05 -3.39 -14.89
C GLN A 241 2.81 -2.49 -15.05
N GLY A 242 2.79 -1.36 -14.36
CA GLY A 242 1.78 -0.33 -14.53
C GLY A 242 2.04 0.55 -15.75
N GLN A 243 1.01 1.26 -16.18
CA GLN A 243 1.10 2.28 -17.25
C GLN A 243 0.72 3.64 -16.68
N ALA A 244 1.47 4.69 -17.06
CA ALA A 244 1.10 6.03 -16.69
C ALA A 244 -0.21 6.45 -17.38
N PHE A 245 -1.14 7.05 -16.63
CA PHE A 245 -2.39 7.62 -17.17
C PHE A 245 -2.39 9.15 -17.19
N LEU A 246 -1.35 9.79 -16.63
CA LEU A 246 -1.13 11.24 -16.65
C LEU A 246 0.36 11.54 -16.90
N GLY A 247 0.63 12.79 -17.27
CA GLY A 247 2.00 13.29 -17.50
C GLY A 247 2.51 13.07 -18.92
N SER A 248 3.79 13.38 -19.14
CA SER A 248 4.42 13.35 -20.48
C SER A 248 4.62 11.96 -21.06
N GLN A 249 4.60 10.93 -20.22
CA GLN A 249 4.76 9.53 -20.59
C GLN A 249 3.44 8.74 -20.44
N ALA A 250 2.30 9.44 -20.41
CA ALA A 250 0.99 8.79 -20.32
C ALA A 250 0.76 7.88 -21.52
N SER A 251 0.25 6.67 -21.25
CA SER A 251 -0.10 5.71 -22.31
C SER A 251 -1.20 6.27 -23.20
N THR A 252 -1.05 6.12 -24.51
CA THR A 252 -2.10 6.41 -25.49
C THR A 252 -3.12 5.29 -25.60
N GLU A 253 -2.75 4.08 -25.15
CA GLU A 253 -3.63 2.92 -25.13
C GLU A 253 -4.42 2.87 -23.81
N LYS A 254 -5.75 2.81 -23.92
CA LYS A 254 -6.62 2.65 -22.77
C LYS A 254 -6.59 1.22 -22.25
N ARG A 255 -6.47 1.10 -20.92
CA ARG A 255 -6.51 -0.20 -20.24
C ARG A 255 -7.86 -0.89 -20.49
N GLN A 256 -7.82 -2.12 -20.96
CA GLN A 256 -9.01 -2.95 -21.18
C GLN A 256 -9.38 -3.77 -19.94
N TYR A 257 -8.37 -4.19 -19.17
CA TYR A 257 -8.54 -5.05 -18.01
C TYR A 257 -7.75 -4.55 -16.80
N VAL A 258 -8.31 -4.72 -15.62
CA VAL A 258 -7.62 -4.60 -14.35
C VAL A 258 -7.59 -5.95 -13.65
N TYR A 259 -6.57 -6.19 -12.85
CA TYR A 259 -6.31 -7.48 -12.21
C TYR A 259 -6.17 -7.31 -10.70
N ALA A 260 -6.62 -8.32 -9.96
CA ALA A 260 -6.44 -8.38 -8.52
C ALA A 260 -6.01 -9.79 -8.07
N ALA A 261 -5.33 -9.83 -6.93
CA ALA A 261 -4.83 -11.05 -6.35
C ALA A 261 -5.01 -11.06 -4.84
N ARG A 262 -5.25 -12.25 -4.32
CA ARG A 262 -5.28 -12.54 -2.89
C ARG A 262 -4.53 -13.83 -2.63
N ASP A 263 -3.63 -13.81 -1.64
CA ASP A 263 -2.91 -14.97 -1.15
C ASP A 263 -3.08 -15.08 0.38
N ARG A 264 -2.02 -15.34 1.15
CA ARG A 264 -2.14 -15.39 2.61
C ARG A 264 -2.47 -13.99 3.17
N LEU A 265 -3.52 -13.95 3.97
CA LEU A 265 -3.93 -12.78 4.73
C LEU A 265 -3.90 -13.12 6.23
N ASP A 266 -3.05 -12.43 6.99
CA ASP A 266 -2.78 -12.78 8.39
C ASP A 266 -2.42 -14.28 8.50
N GLU A 267 -3.15 -15.07 9.31
CA GLU A 267 -2.95 -16.51 9.48
C GLU A 267 -3.70 -17.40 8.48
N CYS A 268 -4.47 -16.82 7.57
CA CYS A 268 -5.32 -17.58 6.64
C CYS A 268 -4.76 -17.57 5.23
N TYR A 269 -4.55 -18.76 4.67
CA TYR A 269 -4.06 -18.94 3.31
C TYR A 269 -5.20 -19.30 2.35
N ASP A 270 -5.34 -18.49 1.30
CA ASP A 270 -6.17 -18.76 0.13
C ASP A 270 -5.48 -18.17 -1.09
N ARG A 271 -5.70 -18.71 -2.28
CA ARG A 271 -5.13 -18.18 -3.51
C ARG A 271 -6.24 -17.92 -4.52
N VAL A 272 -6.46 -16.64 -4.80
CA VAL A 272 -7.52 -16.18 -5.70
C VAL A 272 -6.96 -15.09 -6.61
N ARG A 273 -7.37 -15.10 -7.86
CA ARG A 273 -7.01 -14.10 -8.87
C ARG A 273 -8.26 -13.62 -9.59
N SER A 274 -8.27 -12.38 -10.02
CA SER A 274 -9.36 -11.87 -10.85
C SER A 274 -8.88 -11.00 -12.00
N VAL A 275 -9.69 -10.98 -13.05
CA VAL A 275 -9.64 -10.00 -14.14
C VAL A 275 -10.98 -9.32 -14.27
N ARG A 276 -10.99 -8.01 -14.51
CA ARG A 276 -12.19 -7.20 -14.68
C ARG A 276 -12.04 -6.28 -15.88
N ASP A 277 -13.03 -6.25 -16.76
CA ASP A 277 -13.24 -5.18 -17.73
C ASP A 277 -14.20 -4.11 -17.16
N LYS A 278 -14.73 -3.20 -17.97
CA LYS A 278 -15.65 -2.14 -17.48
C LYS A 278 -16.97 -2.68 -16.91
N ARG A 279 -17.38 -3.93 -17.22
CA ARG A 279 -18.68 -4.47 -16.85
C ARG A 279 -18.62 -5.82 -16.16
N PHE A 280 -17.68 -6.68 -16.51
CA PHE A 280 -17.64 -8.04 -16.02
C PHE A 280 -16.38 -8.30 -15.22
N ARG A 281 -16.50 -9.07 -14.14
CA ARG A 281 -15.41 -9.61 -13.35
C ARG A 281 -15.40 -11.12 -13.46
N TYR A 282 -14.26 -11.67 -13.81
CA TYR A 282 -13.93 -13.08 -13.72
C TYR A 282 -13.03 -13.34 -12.53
N ILE A 283 -13.31 -14.40 -11.77
CA ILE A 283 -12.53 -14.84 -10.62
C ILE A 283 -12.14 -16.30 -10.83
N TYR A 284 -10.88 -16.62 -10.55
CA TYR A 284 -10.37 -17.97 -10.49
C TYR A 284 -9.90 -18.30 -9.07
N ASN A 285 -10.56 -19.30 -8.46
CA ASN A 285 -10.26 -19.82 -7.13
C ASN A 285 -9.33 -21.04 -7.26
N PHE A 286 -8.06 -20.90 -6.85
CA PHE A 286 -7.08 -22.00 -6.89
C PHE A 286 -7.34 -23.05 -5.80
N MET A 287 -8.10 -22.69 -4.77
CA MET A 287 -8.42 -23.53 -3.62
C MET A 287 -9.95 -23.59 -3.42
N PRO A 288 -10.68 -24.26 -4.36
CA PRO A 288 -12.15 -24.30 -4.32
C PRO A 288 -12.70 -25.17 -3.17
N ASP A 289 -11.86 -26.00 -2.58
CA ASP A 289 -12.14 -26.84 -1.41
C ASP A 289 -12.24 -26.07 -0.09
N ARG A 290 -12.09 -24.75 -0.11
CA ARG A 290 -12.15 -23.86 1.06
C ARG A 290 -13.29 -22.86 0.95
N PRO A 291 -13.83 -22.37 2.09
CA PRO A 291 -14.85 -21.32 2.10
C PRO A 291 -14.31 -20.01 1.49
N LYS A 292 -15.23 -19.13 1.12
CA LYS A 292 -14.87 -17.71 0.83
C LYS A 292 -14.43 -17.02 2.11
N TYR A 293 -15.08 -17.31 3.22
CA TYR A 293 -14.73 -16.80 4.54
C TYR A 293 -13.36 -17.31 4.99
N MET A 294 -12.53 -16.40 5.43
CA MET A 294 -11.26 -16.70 6.11
C MET A 294 -11.37 -16.29 7.58
N ASN A 295 -11.10 -17.24 8.48
CA ASN A 295 -11.16 -17.01 9.92
C ASN A 295 -9.94 -16.21 10.42
N VAL A 296 -9.89 -14.93 10.05
CA VAL A 296 -8.85 -13.99 10.47
C VAL A 296 -9.15 -13.49 11.88
N THR A 297 -8.29 -13.82 12.83
CA THR A 297 -8.47 -13.48 14.26
C THR A 297 -8.59 -11.96 14.47
N TYR A 298 -7.84 -11.15 13.72
CA TYR A 298 -7.88 -9.68 13.81
C TYR A 298 -9.27 -9.11 13.55
N ARG A 299 -10.03 -9.70 12.61
CA ARG A 299 -11.39 -9.27 12.25
C ARG A 299 -12.40 -9.45 13.40
N LEU A 300 -12.11 -10.37 14.35
CA LEU A 300 -12.97 -10.59 15.51
C LEU A 300 -13.01 -9.38 16.48
N GLY A 301 -12.13 -8.41 16.32
CA GLY A 301 -12.23 -7.11 16.98
C GLY A 301 -13.51 -6.34 16.60
N ILE A 302 -14.07 -6.58 15.41
CA ILE A 302 -15.31 -5.94 14.94
C ILE A 302 -16.51 -6.64 15.60
N PRO A 303 -17.34 -5.91 16.38
CA PRO A 303 -18.53 -6.52 17.03
C PRO A 303 -19.46 -7.23 16.06
N MET A 304 -19.78 -6.61 14.92
CA MET A 304 -20.57 -7.19 13.84
C MET A 304 -20.01 -8.52 13.33
N MET A 305 -18.67 -8.70 13.27
CA MET A 305 -18.09 -9.97 12.82
C MET A 305 -18.43 -11.11 13.78
N ARG A 306 -18.39 -10.85 15.08
CA ARG A 306 -18.77 -11.84 16.10
C ARG A 306 -20.25 -12.20 16.00
N GLU A 307 -21.11 -11.19 15.79
CA GLU A 307 -22.53 -11.41 15.56
C GLU A 307 -22.81 -12.24 14.30
N LEU A 308 -22.13 -11.95 13.18
CA LEU A 308 -22.25 -12.72 11.93
C LEU A 308 -21.91 -14.20 12.12
N LEU A 309 -20.83 -14.49 12.87
CA LEU A 309 -20.45 -15.87 13.18
C LEU A 309 -21.52 -16.57 14.06
N GLN A 310 -22.05 -15.88 15.06
CA GLN A 310 -23.13 -16.40 15.89
C GLN A 310 -24.38 -16.68 15.07
N LEU A 311 -24.78 -15.77 14.19
CA LEU A 311 -25.95 -15.93 13.32
C LEU A 311 -25.79 -17.09 12.34
N HIS A 312 -24.56 -17.30 11.82
CA HIS A 312 -24.20 -18.45 11.02
C HIS A 312 -24.34 -19.76 11.79
N GLU A 313 -23.75 -19.87 13.00
CA GLU A 313 -23.83 -21.04 13.88
C GLU A 313 -25.28 -21.38 14.26
N GLU A 314 -26.10 -20.37 14.45
CA GLU A 314 -27.53 -20.52 14.78
C GLU A 314 -28.44 -20.79 13.56
N GLY A 315 -27.89 -20.82 12.33
CA GLY A 315 -28.65 -21.00 11.09
C GLY A 315 -29.65 -19.88 10.82
N LYS A 316 -29.35 -18.65 11.22
CA LYS A 316 -30.24 -17.48 11.10
C LYS A 316 -29.93 -16.59 9.90
N LEU A 317 -28.93 -16.92 9.10
CA LEU A 317 -28.60 -16.23 7.87
C LEU A 317 -29.44 -16.78 6.71
N ASP A 318 -29.77 -15.94 5.73
CA ASP A 318 -30.40 -16.39 4.49
C ASP A 318 -29.35 -16.94 3.49
N ALA A 319 -29.82 -17.44 2.34
CA ALA A 319 -28.96 -18.08 1.36
C ALA A 319 -27.88 -17.14 0.78
N CYS A 320 -28.15 -15.84 0.67
CA CYS A 320 -27.19 -14.84 0.22
C CYS A 320 -26.12 -14.58 1.26
N GLN A 321 -26.53 -14.42 2.51
CA GLN A 321 -25.66 -14.16 3.66
C GLN A 321 -24.79 -15.37 3.99
N GLU A 322 -25.33 -16.61 3.83
CA GLU A 322 -24.60 -17.87 4.01
C GLU A 322 -23.55 -18.15 2.93
N ASP A 323 -23.60 -17.48 1.77
CA ASP A 323 -22.67 -17.76 0.68
C ASP A 323 -21.20 -17.59 1.07
N TRP A 324 -20.92 -16.67 1.99
CA TRP A 324 -19.57 -16.43 2.51
C TRP A 324 -19.03 -17.59 3.34
N PHE A 325 -19.91 -18.29 4.05
CA PHE A 325 -19.58 -19.38 4.99
C PHE A 325 -19.67 -20.78 4.41
N LYS A 326 -20.15 -20.93 3.17
CA LYS A 326 -20.20 -22.25 2.49
C LYS A 326 -18.83 -22.94 2.57
N PRO A 327 -18.77 -24.24 2.87
CA PRO A 327 -17.52 -24.96 3.08
C PRO A 327 -16.61 -25.01 1.85
N THR A 328 -17.18 -24.79 0.67
CA THR A 328 -16.48 -24.75 -0.62
C THR A 328 -16.95 -23.56 -1.44
N LYS A 329 -16.16 -23.19 -2.44
CA LYS A 329 -16.51 -22.13 -3.40
C LYS A 329 -16.34 -22.63 -4.83
N PRO A 330 -17.02 -22.03 -5.83
CA PRO A 330 -16.80 -22.35 -7.22
C PRO A 330 -15.34 -22.14 -7.63
N GLN A 331 -14.82 -22.98 -8.54
CA GLN A 331 -13.48 -22.76 -9.09
C GLN A 331 -13.43 -21.50 -9.96
N GLU A 332 -14.53 -21.23 -10.68
CA GLU A 332 -14.66 -20.05 -11.54
C GLU A 332 -15.93 -19.29 -11.19
N GLU A 333 -15.82 -17.97 -11.16
CA GLU A 333 -16.94 -17.07 -10.95
C GLU A 333 -16.91 -15.98 -12.03
N LEU A 334 -18.09 -15.59 -12.50
CA LEU A 334 -18.29 -14.48 -13.44
C LEU A 334 -19.43 -13.60 -12.94
N TYR A 335 -19.19 -12.31 -12.84
CA TYR A 335 -20.17 -11.35 -12.35
C TYR A 335 -20.35 -10.19 -13.33
N ASP A 336 -21.60 -9.74 -13.52
CA ASP A 336 -21.95 -8.49 -14.23
C ASP A 336 -22.02 -7.37 -13.19
N VAL A 337 -20.92 -6.71 -12.92
CA VAL A 337 -20.81 -5.72 -11.83
C VAL A 337 -21.65 -4.45 -12.06
N VAL A 338 -22.21 -4.27 -13.25
CA VAL A 338 -23.13 -3.17 -13.54
C VAL A 338 -24.56 -3.51 -13.13
N ASN A 339 -25.04 -4.72 -13.47
CA ASN A 339 -26.39 -5.17 -13.15
C ASN A 339 -26.48 -5.88 -11.79
N ASP A 340 -25.37 -6.41 -11.29
CA ASP A 340 -25.23 -7.05 -9.99
C ASP A 340 -24.02 -6.42 -9.24
N PRO A 341 -24.16 -5.18 -8.74
CA PRO A 341 -23.04 -4.45 -8.10
C PRO A 341 -22.58 -5.09 -6.79
N HIS A 342 -23.35 -6.02 -6.25
CA HIS A 342 -22.98 -6.79 -5.06
C HIS A 342 -22.36 -8.16 -5.37
N GLU A 343 -22.28 -8.54 -6.67
CA GLU A 343 -21.66 -9.80 -7.13
C GLU A 343 -22.23 -11.03 -6.40
N LEU A 344 -23.56 -11.15 -6.44
CA LEU A 344 -24.30 -12.23 -5.76
C LEU A 344 -24.68 -13.38 -6.73
N HIS A 345 -24.68 -13.12 -8.03
CA HIS A 345 -25.13 -14.07 -9.04
C HIS A 345 -23.97 -14.51 -9.94
N ASN A 346 -23.41 -15.68 -9.64
CA ASN A 346 -22.34 -16.26 -10.47
C ASN A 346 -22.89 -16.72 -11.82
N LEU A 347 -22.47 -16.08 -12.91
CA LEU A 347 -22.88 -16.33 -14.29
C LEU A 347 -21.94 -17.34 -15.01
N ALA A 348 -20.92 -17.89 -14.38
CA ALA A 348 -19.93 -18.76 -15.02
C ALA A 348 -20.56 -20.05 -15.62
N GLY A 349 -21.69 -20.52 -15.06
CA GLY A 349 -22.42 -21.67 -15.54
C GLY A 349 -23.53 -21.35 -16.57
N ASP A 350 -23.81 -20.09 -16.85
CA ASP A 350 -24.86 -19.67 -17.76
C ASP A 350 -24.35 -19.64 -19.21
N PRO A 351 -24.96 -20.46 -20.11
CA PRO A 351 -24.60 -20.53 -21.55
C PRO A 351 -24.65 -19.18 -22.26
N ALA A 352 -25.52 -18.25 -21.83
CA ALA A 352 -25.63 -16.91 -22.41
C ALA A 352 -24.34 -16.08 -22.26
N TYR A 353 -23.53 -16.33 -21.22
CA TYR A 353 -22.31 -15.62 -20.94
C TYR A 353 -21.03 -16.38 -21.31
N LYS A 354 -21.16 -17.55 -21.98
CA LYS A 354 -20.02 -18.40 -22.37
C LYS A 354 -18.94 -17.61 -23.13
N GLY A 355 -19.32 -16.77 -24.10
CA GLY A 355 -18.34 -15.96 -24.86
C GLY A 355 -17.57 -14.98 -23.99
N LYS A 356 -18.25 -14.31 -23.05
CA LYS A 356 -17.60 -13.37 -22.12
C LYS A 356 -16.69 -14.10 -21.13
N LEU A 357 -17.11 -15.25 -20.64
CA LEU A 357 -16.29 -16.11 -19.76
C LEU A 357 -14.97 -16.51 -20.45
N GLU A 358 -15.03 -16.96 -21.71
CA GLU A 358 -13.84 -17.35 -22.48
C GLU A 358 -12.91 -16.14 -22.78
N GLU A 359 -13.49 -14.98 -23.08
CA GLU A 359 -12.71 -13.75 -23.28
C GLU A 359 -11.89 -13.40 -22.02
N LEU A 360 -12.57 -13.32 -20.85
CA LEU A 360 -11.91 -12.95 -19.60
C LEU A 360 -10.95 -14.05 -19.10
N ARG A 361 -11.28 -15.32 -19.33
CA ARG A 361 -10.38 -16.45 -19.04
C ARG A 361 -9.11 -16.36 -19.89
N THR A 362 -9.22 -15.93 -21.15
CA THR A 362 -8.05 -15.72 -22.02
C THR A 362 -7.20 -14.55 -21.54
N ALA A 363 -7.83 -13.42 -21.19
CA ALA A 363 -7.12 -12.27 -20.62
C ALA A 363 -6.44 -12.63 -19.29
N PHE A 364 -7.11 -13.40 -18.43
CA PHE A 364 -6.58 -13.92 -17.19
C PHE A 364 -5.31 -14.79 -17.41
N ARG A 365 -5.37 -15.78 -18.31
CA ARG A 365 -4.24 -16.68 -18.60
C ARG A 365 -3.03 -15.89 -19.10
N ARG A 366 -3.25 -14.98 -20.06
CA ARG A 366 -2.19 -14.12 -20.59
C ARG A 366 -1.53 -13.32 -19.47
N TRP A 367 -2.32 -12.68 -18.60
CA TRP A 367 -1.78 -11.94 -17.49
C TRP A 367 -0.97 -12.80 -16.51
N MET A 368 -1.46 -14.02 -16.20
CA MET A 368 -0.72 -14.97 -15.33
C MET A 368 0.63 -15.36 -15.92
N ASP A 369 0.71 -15.53 -17.25
CA ASP A 369 1.96 -15.86 -17.95
C ASP A 369 2.94 -14.66 -17.94
N GLU A 370 2.41 -13.44 -18.07
CA GLU A 370 3.20 -12.20 -18.11
C GLU A 370 3.75 -11.77 -16.74
N VAL A 371 3.00 -11.96 -15.67
CA VAL A 371 3.39 -11.42 -14.34
C VAL A 371 4.41 -12.26 -13.61
N GLY A 372 4.60 -13.53 -13.97
CA GLY A 372 5.55 -14.42 -13.29
C GLY A 372 5.16 -14.66 -11.81
N ASP A 373 3.96 -15.21 -11.59
CA ASP A 373 3.36 -15.37 -10.26
C ASP A 373 4.17 -16.29 -9.35
N LEU A 374 4.84 -15.71 -8.34
CA LEU A 374 5.64 -16.43 -7.35
C LEU A 374 4.80 -17.26 -6.36
N SER A 375 3.47 -17.10 -6.33
CA SER A 375 2.61 -17.85 -5.41
C SER A 375 2.46 -19.34 -5.74
N TYR A 376 3.01 -19.79 -6.87
CA TYR A 376 3.18 -21.22 -7.13
C TYR A 376 4.22 -21.88 -6.20
N MET A 377 5.10 -21.06 -5.64
CA MET A 377 6.07 -21.45 -4.63
C MET A 377 5.46 -21.24 -3.24
N SER A 378 5.69 -22.16 -2.31
CA SER A 378 5.24 -21.93 -0.93
C SER A 378 6.00 -20.76 -0.29
N GLU A 379 5.36 -20.08 0.65
CA GLU A 379 5.98 -18.95 1.37
C GLU A 379 7.30 -19.36 2.06
N ARG A 380 7.34 -20.56 2.66
CA ARG A 380 8.54 -21.12 3.26
C ARG A 380 9.66 -21.36 2.23
N GLU A 381 9.30 -21.85 1.06
CA GLU A 381 10.26 -22.09 -0.02
C GLU A 381 10.82 -20.77 -0.57
N MET A 382 9.98 -19.74 -0.75
CA MET A 382 10.44 -18.42 -1.13
C MET A 382 11.46 -17.86 -0.12
N ILE A 383 11.16 -17.93 1.18
CA ILE A 383 12.06 -17.47 2.24
C ILE A 383 13.37 -18.27 2.21
N THR A 384 13.31 -19.59 2.07
CA THR A 384 14.49 -20.45 2.01
C THR A 384 15.40 -20.08 0.83
N ASN A 385 14.81 -19.80 -0.34
CA ASN A 385 15.55 -19.38 -1.53
C ASN A 385 16.17 -17.98 -1.33
N TRP A 386 15.41 -17.03 -0.80
CA TRP A 386 15.88 -15.67 -0.53
C TRP A 386 17.00 -15.61 0.50
N TRP A 387 16.94 -16.49 1.52
CA TRP A 387 17.93 -16.52 2.58
C TRP A 387 19.03 -17.57 2.34
N HIS A 388 19.09 -18.14 1.12
CA HIS A 388 20.10 -19.12 0.73
C HIS A 388 20.20 -20.31 1.70
N GLY A 389 19.06 -20.77 2.21
CA GLY A 389 18.97 -21.86 3.18
C GLY A 389 19.34 -21.48 4.62
N GLN A 390 19.61 -20.20 4.91
CA GLN A 390 19.89 -19.72 6.27
C GLN A 390 18.57 -19.45 7.03
N ASN A 391 18.68 -19.20 8.33
CA ASN A 391 17.54 -18.89 9.20
C ASN A 391 17.33 -17.38 9.46
N HIS A 392 18.05 -16.53 8.74
CA HIS A 392 17.98 -15.07 8.81
C HIS A 392 18.20 -14.46 7.42
N ALA A 393 17.78 -13.20 7.26
CA ALA A 393 17.99 -12.45 6.03
C ALA A 393 19.50 -12.27 5.75
N PRO A 394 19.93 -12.29 4.47
CA PRO A 394 21.32 -12.00 4.12
C PRO A 394 21.68 -10.54 4.48
N LEU A 395 22.94 -10.33 4.82
CA LEU A 395 23.49 -8.99 5.02
C LEU A 395 23.87 -8.37 3.65
N THR A 396 23.49 -7.13 3.41
CA THR A 396 24.02 -6.34 2.28
C THR A 396 25.54 -6.18 2.45
N ALA A 397 26.29 -6.41 1.38
CA ALA A 397 27.74 -6.22 1.43
C ALA A 397 28.08 -4.76 1.82
N GLY A 398 29.20 -4.59 2.51
CA GLY A 398 29.68 -3.27 2.90
C GLY A 398 29.89 -2.37 1.68
N PRO A 399 29.55 -1.07 1.79
CA PRO A 399 29.87 -0.10 0.76
C PRO A 399 31.39 0.02 0.57
N VAL A 400 31.81 0.19 -0.66
CA VAL A 400 33.22 0.35 -1.03
C VAL A 400 33.47 1.78 -1.47
N LEU A 401 34.48 2.41 -0.86
CA LEU A 401 34.93 3.76 -1.21
C LEU A 401 36.08 3.67 -2.22
N HIS A 402 35.99 4.40 -3.32
CA HIS A 402 37.02 4.48 -4.34
C HIS A 402 37.57 5.90 -4.42
N ASN A 403 38.89 6.05 -4.40
CA ASN A 403 39.56 7.32 -4.62
C ASN A 403 39.63 7.57 -6.16
N VAL A 404 39.13 8.71 -6.59
CA VAL A 404 39.11 9.12 -7.99
C VAL A 404 39.59 10.56 -8.15
N ALA A 405 39.85 10.99 -9.36
CA ALA A 405 40.18 12.39 -9.63
C ALA A 405 39.08 13.32 -9.15
N GLY A 406 39.40 14.21 -8.23
CA GLY A 406 38.45 15.19 -7.65
C GLY A 406 37.65 14.72 -6.43
N GLY A 407 37.91 13.54 -5.90
CA GLY A 407 37.24 13.08 -4.67
C GLY A 407 37.04 11.56 -4.57
N TYR A 408 35.85 11.15 -4.19
CA TYR A 408 35.54 9.75 -3.89
C TYR A 408 34.23 9.31 -4.55
N THR A 409 34.19 8.05 -4.99
CA THR A 409 32.93 7.41 -5.43
C THR A 409 32.61 6.21 -4.54
N LEU A 410 31.34 5.83 -4.52
CA LEU A 410 30.84 4.69 -3.72
C LEU A 410 30.34 3.58 -4.66
N SER A 411 30.50 2.36 -4.23
CA SER A 411 29.85 1.20 -4.83
C SER A 411 29.40 0.20 -3.76
N CYS A 412 28.53 -0.76 -4.11
CA CYS A 412 28.19 -1.88 -3.25
C CYS A 412 28.23 -3.17 -4.06
N PRO A 413 28.93 -4.23 -3.61
CA PRO A 413 28.99 -5.52 -4.32
C PRO A 413 27.62 -6.23 -4.39
N THR A 414 26.70 -5.95 -3.47
CA THR A 414 25.36 -6.53 -3.51
C THR A 414 24.54 -5.87 -4.62
N LYS A 415 24.23 -6.64 -5.65
CA LYS A 415 23.42 -6.17 -6.80
C LYS A 415 22.07 -5.68 -6.31
N GLY A 416 21.62 -4.52 -6.82
CA GLY A 416 20.33 -3.91 -6.42
C GLY A 416 20.36 -3.17 -5.08
N ALA A 417 21.51 -3.05 -4.42
CA ALA A 417 21.61 -2.22 -3.21
C ALA A 417 21.46 -0.73 -3.56
N SER A 418 20.70 -0.03 -2.72
CA SER A 418 20.66 1.43 -2.69
C SER A 418 21.70 1.93 -1.71
N ILE A 419 22.31 3.09 -1.99
CA ILE A 419 23.32 3.69 -1.13
C ILE A 419 22.83 5.06 -0.67
N GLY A 420 22.66 5.20 0.65
CA GLY A 420 22.47 6.49 1.32
C GLY A 420 23.78 6.96 1.94
N TYR A 421 24.00 8.28 2.00
CA TYR A 421 25.18 8.82 2.64
C TYR A 421 24.89 10.11 3.42
N LYS A 422 25.74 10.39 4.42
CA LYS A 422 25.79 11.67 5.14
C LYS A 422 27.25 12.12 5.23
N ILE A 423 27.50 13.40 4.97
CA ILE A 423 28.82 14.03 5.17
C ILE A 423 28.76 14.87 6.43
N LEU A 424 29.52 14.50 7.44
CA LEU A 424 29.67 15.25 8.68
C LEU A 424 30.98 16.06 8.62
N LYS A 425 30.89 17.38 8.89
CA LYS A 425 32.07 18.27 8.97
C LYS A 425 32.94 17.89 10.15
N PRO A 426 34.19 18.35 10.18
CA PRO A 426 35.07 18.15 11.36
C PRO A 426 34.40 18.60 12.65
N GLY A 427 34.31 17.68 13.63
CA GLY A 427 33.66 17.94 14.93
C GLY A 427 32.12 17.84 14.95
N GLU A 428 31.46 17.68 13.80
CA GLU A 428 30.01 17.48 13.71
C GLU A 428 29.64 16.05 14.07
N ASN A 429 28.53 15.87 14.78
CA ASN A 429 27.95 14.55 15.07
C ASN A 429 26.67 14.33 14.28
N ASP A 430 26.39 13.08 13.96
CA ASP A 430 25.07 12.68 13.41
C ASP A 430 24.05 12.71 14.55
N VAL A 431 23.40 13.87 14.70
CA VAL A 431 22.42 14.10 15.74
C VAL A 431 21.01 14.07 15.17
N LYS A 432 20.09 13.56 15.95
CA LYS A 432 18.68 13.67 15.64
C LYS A 432 18.24 15.13 15.69
N ARG A 433 17.31 15.51 14.84
CA ARG A 433 16.66 16.82 14.89
C ARG A 433 15.33 16.72 15.63
N LYS A 434 14.92 17.79 16.25
CA LYS A 434 13.58 17.91 16.79
C LYS A 434 12.60 18.22 15.67
N ALA A 435 11.49 17.50 15.64
CA ALA A 435 10.39 17.72 14.71
C ALA A 435 9.07 17.60 15.45
N VAL A 436 8.08 18.36 15.01
CA VAL A 436 6.76 18.37 15.62
C VAL A 436 5.89 17.35 14.92
N ARG A 437 5.25 16.47 15.68
CA ARG A 437 4.32 15.50 15.17
C ARG A 437 3.15 16.18 14.45
N GLN A 438 2.94 15.80 13.20
CA GLN A 438 1.87 16.31 12.33
C GLN A 438 1.05 15.14 11.79
N SER A 439 0.43 14.38 12.69
CA SER A 439 -0.53 13.37 12.30
C SER A 439 -1.91 14.00 12.34
N PHE A 440 -2.61 14.03 11.22
CA PHE A 440 -3.95 14.64 11.14
C PHE A 440 -4.99 13.80 11.88
N ASP A 441 -4.81 12.47 11.95
CA ASP A 441 -5.69 11.59 12.72
C ASP A 441 -4.98 10.39 13.33
N SER A 442 -3.97 9.86 12.65
CA SER A 442 -3.43 8.52 12.85
C SER A 442 -2.72 8.33 14.18
N GLY A 443 -2.03 9.35 14.66
CA GLY A 443 -1.24 9.24 15.88
C GLY A 443 -2.11 9.19 17.13
N TYR A 444 -3.25 9.86 17.14
CA TYR A 444 -4.11 9.96 18.30
C TYR A 444 -4.99 8.72 18.52
N VAL A 445 -5.65 8.25 17.45
CA VAL A 445 -6.64 7.17 17.56
C VAL A 445 -5.98 5.81 17.80
N ILE A 446 -4.93 5.47 17.05
CA ILE A 446 -4.29 4.16 17.15
C ILE A 446 -3.28 4.09 18.31
N ARG A 447 -2.52 5.17 18.53
CA ARG A 447 -1.42 5.20 19.50
C ARG A 447 -1.70 6.07 20.72
N LYS A 448 -2.85 6.72 20.80
CA LYS A 448 -3.22 7.69 21.86
C LYS A 448 -2.12 8.75 22.09
N GLN A 449 -1.50 9.20 21.01
CA GLN A 449 -0.41 10.16 21.05
C GLN A 449 -0.84 11.49 20.43
N PRO A 450 -0.86 12.58 21.18
CA PRO A 450 -1.36 13.86 20.71
C PRO A 450 -0.47 14.47 19.61
N ASN A 451 -1.09 15.26 18.73
CA ASN A 451 -0.39 16.14 17.80
C ASN A 451 0.33 17.28 18.54
N GLY A 452 1.29 17.93 17.88
CA GLY A 452 2.02 19.05 18.42
C GLY A 452 3.14 18.69 19.40
N VAL A 453 3.35 17.39 19.66
CA VAL A 453 4.47 16.92 20.50
C VAL A 453 5.76 16.92 19.69
N GLU A 454 6.83 17.48 20.26
CA GLU A 454 8.18 17.35 19.69
C GLU A 454 8.67 15.91 19.83
N GLU A 455 9.23 15.38 18.77
CA GLU A 455 9.93 14.09 18.76
C GLU A 455 11.30 14.22 18.10
N GLU A 456 12.22 13.35 18.48
CA GLU A 456 13.53 13.27 17.84
C GLU A 456 13.44 12.38 16.60
N VAL A 457 13.76 12.95 15.45
CA VAL A 457 13.80 12.25 14.16
C VAL A 457 15.19 12.27 13.58
N ASP A 458 15.53 11.25 12.82
CA ASP A 458 16.82 11.19 12.13
C ASP A 458 16.90 12.28 11.05
N THR A 459 18.09 12.81 10.85
CA THR A 459 18.33 13.68 9.70
C THR A 459 18.29 12.88 8.40
N PRO A 460 17.79 13.46 7.30
CA PRO A 460 17.69 12.74 6.04
C PRO A 460 19.05 12.25 5.53
N TRP A 461 19.07 11.02 5.01
CA TRP A 461 20.19 10.51 4.23
C TRP A 461 20.11 11.06 2.82
N GLN A 462 21.25 11.42 2.22
CA GLN A 462 21.31 11.74 0.81
C GLN A 462 21.36 10.46 -0.04
N VAL A 463 20.76 10.48 -1.22
CA VAL A 463 20.82 9.33 -2.13
C VAL A 463 22.05 9.42 -3.00
N TYR A 464 22.89 8.39 -2.98
CA TYR A 464 24.05 8.32 -3.85
C TYR A 464 23.63 7.87 -5.26
N ARG A 465 24.02 8.66 -6.26
CA ARG A 465 23.88 8.28 -7.67
C ARG A 465 25.19 7.67 -8.14
N GLU A 466 25.12 6.53 -8.84
CA GLU A 466 26.29 5.88 -9.41
C GLU A 466 27.11 6.87 -10.26
N GLY A 467 28.43 6.85 -10.07
CA GLY A 467 29.36 7.77 -10.72
C GLY A 467 29.45 9.19 -10.11
N MET A 468 28.63 9.51 -9.11
CA MET A 468 28.72 10.79 -8.39
C MET A 468 30.05 10.87 -7.63
N VAL A 469 30.78 11.98 -7.79
CA VAL A 469 32.02 12.23 -7.05
C VAL A 469 31.72 13.07 -5.81
N LEU A 470 32.07 12.54 -4.63
CA LEU A 470 31.95 13.22 -3.35
C LEU A 470 33.23 13.97 -3.03
N SER A 471 33.14 15.28 -2.79
CA SER A 471 34.26 16.10 -2.31
C SER A 471 34.21 16.16 -0.79
N LEU A 472 35.28 15.73 -0.14
CA LEU A 472 35.37 15.62 1.32
C LEU A 472 36.56 16.47 1.82
N SER A 473 36.35 17.24 2.88
CA SER A 473 37.40 18.02 3.50
C SER A 473 38.20 17.18 4.52
N PRO A 474 39.47 17.51 4.78
CA PRO A 474 40.24 16.86 5.85
C PRO A 474 39.51 16.96 7.21
N GLY A 475 39.46 15.84 7.94
CA GLY A 475 38.74 15.71 9.20
C GLY A 475 37.22 15.47 9.07
N ALA A 476 36.67 15.42 7.85
CA ALA A 476 35.28 15.04 7.64
C ALA A 476 35.05 13.53 7.88
N ARG A 477 33.82 13.18 8.20
CA ARG A 477 33.34 11.78 8.28
C ARG A 477 32.26 11.54 7.25
N LEU A 478 32.35 10.44 6.54
CA LEU A 478 31.33 9.99 5.60
C LEU A 478 30.66 8.75 6.17
N LEU A 479 29.39 8.89 6.55
CA LEU A 479 28.52 7.76 6.90
C LEU A 479 27.88 7.25 5.62
N VAL A 480 27.90 5.94 5.41
CA VAL A 480 27.33 5.29 4.22
C VAL A 480 26.47 4.12 4.68
N ASN A 481 25.22 4.10 4.23
CA ASN A 481 24.28 3.01 4.43
C ASN A 481 24.02 2.35 3.08
N ALA A 482 24.33 1.07 2.96
CA ALA A 482 24.01 0.25 1.80
C ALA A 482 22.91 -0.76 2.18
N LYS A 483 21.83 -0.81 1.40
CA LYS A 483 20.73 -1.75 1.65
C LYS A 483 20.09 -2.24 0.35
N ARG A 484 20.03 -3.55 0.18
CA ARG A 484 19.15 -4.19 -0.79
C ARG A 484 17.81 -4.47 -0.11
N ILE A 485 16.69 -4.20 -0.77
CA ILE A 485 15.37 -4.52 -0.22
C ILE A 485 15.28 -6.02 0.08
N GLY A 486 14.91 -6.34 1.32
CA GLY A 486 14.82 -7.71 1.83
C GLY A 486 16.08 -8.25 2.50
N TYR A 487 17.22 -7.53 2.40
CA TYR A 487 18.46 -7.83 3.11
C TYR A 487 18.61 -6.91 4.32
N GLU A 488 19.43 -7.34 5.28
CA GLU A 488 19.88 -6.45 6.35
C GLU A 488 20.77 -5.35 5.79
N GLU A 489 20.69 -4.15 6.37
CA GLU A 489 21.51 -3.01 5.96
C GLU A 489 22.95 -3.12 6.45
N ASN A 490 23.88 -2.46 5.77
CA ASN A 490 25.27 -2.35 6.16
C ASN A 490 25.67 -0.87 6.24
N VAL A 491 25.98 -0.40 7.43
CA VAL A 491 26.37 0.99 7.70
C VAL A 491 27.84 1.05 8.02
N GLN A 492 28.58 1.91 7.31
CA GLN A 492 30.01 2.14 7.53
C GLN A 492 30.32 3.63 7.67
N THR A 493 31.39 3.91 8.39
CA THR A 493 31.93 5.28 8.56
C THR A 493 33.35 5.32 8.02
N PHE A 494 33.61 6.26 7.12
CA PHE A 494 34.94 6.56 6.59
C PHE A 494 35.41 7.90 7.16
N ASN A 495 36.68 7.97 7.61
CA ASN A 495 37.31 9.17 8.17
C ASN A 495 38.34 9.71 7.18
N PHE A 496 38.46 11.04 7.04
CA PHE A 496 39.33 11.73 6.08
C PHE A 496 40.31 12.71 6.71
#